data_c01ddcf304d4e4f3c43c0dde476505e9
#
_entry.id   c01ddcf304d4e4f3c43c0dde476505e9
#
_cell.length_a   1.000
_cell.length_b   1.000
_cell.length_c   1.000
_cell.angle_alpha   90.00
_cell.angle_beta   90.00
_cell.angle_gamma   90.00
#
_symmetry.space_group_name_H-M   'P 1'
#
loop_
_entity.id
_entity.type
_entity.pdbx_description
1 polymer ?
#
loop_
_entity_poly.entity_id
_entity_poly.type
_entity_poly.pdbx_seq_one_letter_code
_entity_poly.pdbx_strand_id
1 'polypeptide(L)'
;AIRTGRANPAMFNGIMVDYYGAPTPLQQLASLTIPEARTVLVSPFDRSAMKAITTAIRESDLGVNPTDDGTVIRVTLPALTEERRKDYVKLARTRAEESRVQIRGIRGKAKKELETIKKDGEAGEDDVKRAEHELDGLTKRFVEQIDAALSAKESELLEV
;
A
#
# COMPACT_ATOMS: atom_id res chain seq x y z
N ALA A 1 4.65 1.08 0.08
CA ALA A 1 3.87 -0.13 0.37
C ALA A 1 4.81 -1.29 0.73
N ILE A 2 4.50 -2.02 1.81
CA ILE A 2 5.30 -3.17 2.25
C ILE A 2 4.91 -4.37 1.38
N ARG A 3 5.90 -5.00 0.75
CA ARG A 3 5.67 -6.21 -0.06
C ARG A 3 5.47 -7.41 0.84
N THR A 4 4.36 -8.11 0.65
CA THR A 4 3.98 -9.27 1.48
C THR A 4 4.31 -10.62 0.84
N GLY A 5 4.87 -10.61 -0.37
CA GLY A 5 5.05 -11.83 -1.17
C GLY A 5 3.80 -12.26 -1.93
N ARG A 6 2.67 -11.61 -1.71
CA ARG A 6 1.43 -11.84 -2.46
C ARG A 6 1.37 -10.96 -3.70
N ALA A 7 0.85 -11.52 -4.76
CA ALA A 7 0.60 -10.79 -5.99
C ALA A 7 -0.51 -9.75 -5.80
N ASN A 8 -0.29 -8.56 -6.37
CA ASN A 8 -1.27 -7.48 -6.40
C ASN A 8 -1.14 -6.77 -7.74
N PRO A 9 -2.24 -6.50 -8.45
CA PRO A 9 -2.17 -5.76 -9.73
C PRO A 9 -1.45 -4.42 -9.65
N ALA A 10 -1.52 -3.74 -8.49
CA ALA A 10 -0.83 -2.48 -8.27
C ALA A 10 0.71 -2.58 -8.35
N MET A 11 1.29 -3.77 -8.22
CA MET A 11 2.73 -3.98 -8.38
C MET A 11 3.20 -3.71 -9.81
N PHE A 12 2.28 -3.79 -10.77
CA PHE A 12 2.54 -3.55 -12.19
C PHE A 12 2.29 -2.11 -12.60
N ASN A 13 1.80 -1.26 -11.68
CA ASN A 13 1.65 0.16 -11.93
C ASN A 13 3.04 0.77 -12.16
N GLY A 14 3.14 1.62 -13.15
CA GLY A 14 4.41 2.26 -13.49
C GLY A 14 5.29 1.45 -14.45
N ILE A 15 4.93 0.22 -14.79
CA ILE A 15 5.63 -0.51 -15.85
C ILE A 15 5.17 0.06 -17.19
N MET A 16 6.13 0.61 -17.94
CA MET A 16 5.90 1.17 -19.26
C MET A 16 6.40 0.20 -20.31
N VAL A 17 5.56 -0.05 -21.30
CA VAL A 17 5.86 -0.97 -22.41
C VAL A 17 6.10 -0.14 -23.67
N ASP A 18 7.14 -0.48 -24.43
CA ASP A 18 7.35 0.10 -25.74
C ASP A 18 6.37 -0.52 -26.73
N TYR A 19 5.27 0.19 -26.99
CA TYR A 19 4.23 -0.24 -27.93
C TYR A 19 4.28 0.63 -29.16
N TYR A 20 4.80 0.05 -30.25
CA TYR A 20 5.03 0.75 -31.52
C TYR A 20 5.81 2.07 -31.36
N GLY A 21 6.85 2.05 -30.53
CA GLY A 21 7.70 3.20 -30.27
C GLY A 21 7.17 4.20 -29.27
N ALA A 22 5.99 3.98 -28.70
CA ALA A 22 5.39 4.86 -27.68
C ALA A 22 5.36 4.17 -26.31
N PRO A 23 5.92 4.79 -25.25
CA PRO A 23 5.79 4.28 -23.89
C PRO A 23 4.31 4.23 -23.48
N THR A 24 3.82 3.04 -23.16
CA THR A 24 2.41 2.80 -22.84
C THR A 24 2.30 2.01 -21.53
N PRO A 25 1.46 2.42 -20.59
CA PRO A 25 1.27 1.66 -19.36
C PRO A 25 0.83 0.24 -19.64
N LEU A 26 1.43 -0.73 -18.93
CA LEU A 26 1.14 -2.16 -19.09
C LEU A 26 -0.35 -2.46 -18.99
N GLN A 27 -1.04 -1.83 -18.04
CA GLN A 27 -2.46 -2.10 -17.78
C GLN A 27 -3.39 -1.62 -18.91
N GLN A 28 -2.91 -0.79 -19.82
CA GLN A 28 -3.64 -0.41 -21.04
C GLN A 28 -3.49 -1.44 -22.15
N LEU A 29 -2.51 -2.31 -22.06
CA LEU A 29 -2.16 -3.29 -23.10
C LEU A 29 -2.54 -4.73 -22.75
N ALA A 30 -2.86 -5.00 -21.49
CA ALA A 30 -3.12 -6.36 -21.02
C ALA A 30 -4.06 -6.37 -19.82
N SER A 31 -4.76 -7.47 -19.65
CA SER A 31 -5.48 -7.78 -18.41
C SER A 31 -4.58 -8.58 -17.46
N LEU A 32 -4.76 -8.36 -16.17
CA LEU A 32 -4.03 -9.05 -15.10
C LEU A 32 -4.99 -9.89 -14.29
N THR A 33 -4.67 -11.18 -14.11
CA THR A 33 -5.40 -12.07 -13.22
C THR A 33 -4.45 -12.73 -12.25
N ILE A 34 -4.93 -13.06 -11.06
CA ILE A 34 -4.14 -13.66 -9.99
C ILE A 34 -4.78 -15.00 -9.60
N PRO A 35 -4.44 -16.10 -10.32
CA PRO A 35 -5.02 -17.41 -10.03
C PRO A 35 -4.55 -18.00 -8.71
N GLU A 36 -3.36 -17.62 -8.26
CA GLU A 36 -2.74 -18.07 -7.01
C GLU A 36 -2.05 -16.88 -6.32
N ALA A 37 -1.77 -17.03 -5.03
CA ALA A 37 -1.24 -15.93 -4.20
C ALA A 37 0.03 -15.27 -4.75
N ARG A 38 0.88 -16.01 -5.46
CA ARG A 38 2.15 -15.52 -5.99
C ARG A 38 2.27 -15.59 -7.51
N THR A 39 1.18 -15.85 -8.20
CA THR A 39 1.17 -15.99 -9.66
C THR A 39 0.28 -14.92 -10.27
N VAL A 40 0.81 -14.20 -11.25
CA VAL A 40 0.06 -13.26 -12.07
C VAL A 40 0.07 -13.73 -13.50
N LEU A 41 -1.09 -13.78 -14.13
CA LEU A 41 -1.24 -14.02 -15.56
C LEU A 41 -1.51 -12.68 -16.24
N VAL A 42 -0.64 -12.35 -17.19
CA VAL A 42 -0.74 -11.13 -17.99
C VAL A 42 -1.22 -11.54 -19.37
N SER A 43 -2.43 -11.13 -19.74
CA SER A 43 -3.06 -11.50 -21.02
C SER A 43 -3.10 -10.27 -21.93
N PRO A 44 -2.20 -10.17 -22.92
CA PRO A 44 -2.18 -9.06 -23.84
C PRO A 44 -3.47 -8.98 -24.68
N PHE A 45 -4.00 -7.78 -24.86
CA PHE A 45 -5.14 -7.55 -25.75
C PHE A 45 -4.73 -7.70 -27.22
N ASP A 46 -3.48 -7.40 -27.53
CA ASP A 46 -2.87 -7.52 -28.84
C ASP A 46 -1.68 -8.48 -28.75
N ARG A 47 -1.74 -9.60 -29.46
CA ARG A 47 -0.68 -10.59 -29.47
C ARG A 47 0.67 -10.04 -29.93
N SER A 48 0.66 -9.06 -30.78
CA SER A 48 1.89 -8.42 -31.26
C SER A 48 2.66 -7.71 -30.15
N ALA A 49 1.99 -7.35 -29.06
CA ALA A 49 2.61 -6.71 -27.88
C ALA A 49 3.25 -7.70 -26.91
N MET A 50 3.05 -9.02 -27.09
CA MET A 50 3.49 -10.06 -26.15
C MET A 50 4.97 -9.93 -25.80
N LYS A 51 5.82 -9.82 -26.81
CA LYS A 51 7.27 -9.74 -26.63
C LYS A 51 7.69 -8.46 -25.91
N ALA A 52 7.10 -7.34 -26.27
CA ALA A 52 7.39 -6.05 -25.65
C ALA A 52 6.95 -6.02 -24.17
N ILE A 53 5.79 -6.60 -23.88
CA ILE A 53 5.29 -6.72 -22.51
C ILE A 53 6.19 -7.63 -21.68
N THR A 54 6.59 -8.78 -22.20
CA THR A 54 7.49 -9.71 -21.53
C THR A 54 8.82 -9.04 -21.19
N THR A 55 9.39 -8.31 -22.15
CA THR A 55 10.64 -7.57 -21.94
C THR A 55 10.49 -6.50 -20.87
N ALA A 56 9.41 -5.72 -20.91
CA ALA A 56 9.17 -4.67 -19.92
C ALA A 56 9.03 -5.23 -18.50
N ILE A 57 8.37 -6.35 -18.33
CA ILE A 57 8.25 -7.03 -17.02
C ILE A 57 9.60 -7.54 -16.55
N ARG A 58 10.38 -8.14 -17.44
CA ARG A 58 11.71 -8.68 -17.11
C ARG A 58 12.67 -7.58 -16.68
N GLU A 59 12.62 -6.44 -17.33
CA GLU A 59 13.49 -5.29 -17.06
C GLU A 59 13.00 -4.41 -15.91
N SER A 60 11.80 -4.68 -15.38
CA SER A 60 11.24 -3.93 -14.24
C SER A 60 11.96 -4.27 -12.94
N ASP A 61 11.76 -3.43 -11.92
CA ASP A 61 12.31 -3.63 -10.57
C ASP A 61 11.56 -4.68 -9.74
N LEU A 62 10.64 -5.43 -10.35
CA LEU A 62 9.98 -6.56 -9.67
C LEU A 62 10.94 -7.73 -9.41
N GLY A 63 12.02 -7.84 -10.17
CA GLY A 63 12.98 -8.93 -10.01
C GLY A 63 12.40 -10.30 -10.35
N VAL A 64 11.51 -10.35 -11.35
CA VAL A 64 10.82 -11.56 -11.77
C VAL A 64 11.29 -12.02 -13.15
N ASN A 65 11.10 -13.30 -13.43
CA ASN A 65 11.41 -13.89 -14.74
C ASN A 65 10.11 -14.35 -15.40
N PRO A 66 9.49 -13.51 -16.26
CA PRO A 66 8.23 -13.86 -16.92
C PRO A 66 8.44 -14.98 -17.93
N THR A 67 7.45 -15.88 -18.05
CA THR A 67 7.40 -16.93 -19.05
C THR A 67 6.20 -16.76 -19.94
N ASP A 68 6.38 -16.95 -21.24
CA ASP A 68 5.39 -16.78 -22.29
C ASP A 68 4.99 -18.15 -22.85
N ASP A 69 3.70 -18.46 -22.84
CA ASP A 69 3.17 -19.71 -23.43
C ASP A 69 2.53 -19.47 -24.80
N GLY A 70 2.73 -18.30 -25.41
CA GLY A 70 2.15 -17.90 -26.70
C GLY A 70 0.79 -17.22 -26.60
N THR A 71 0.12 -17.30 -25.47
CA THR A 71 -1.21 -16.72 -25.23
C THR A 71 -1.21 -15.77 -24.03
N VAL A 72 -0.58 -16.18 -22.94
CA VAL A 72 -0.47 -15.39 -21.72
C VAL A 72 0.97 -15.39 -21.23
N ILE A 73 1.30 -14.39 -20.43
CA ILE A 73 2.59 -14.28 -19.74
C ILE A 73 2.36 -14.66 -18.29
N ARG A 74 3.09 -15.65 -17.81
CA ARG A 74 3.05 -16.07 -16.41
C ARG A 74 4.18 -15.40 -15.64
N VAL A 75 3.83 -14.73 -14.56
CA VAL A 75 4.77 -14.10 -13.64
C VAL A 75 4.62 -14.75 -12.27
N THR A 76 5.67 -15.42 -11.81
CA THR A 76 5.69 -16.03 -10.48
C THR A 76 6.55 -15.18 -9.57
N LEU A 77 5.97 -14.68 -8.48
CA LEU A 77 6.68 -13.89 -7.49
C LEU A 77 7.44 -14.82 -6.55
N PRO A 78 8.69 -14.47 -6.17
CA PRO A 78 9.44 -15.24 -5.19
C PRO A 78 8.77 -15.16 -3.82
N ALA A 79 8.80 -16.26 -3.06
CA ALA A 79 8.36 -16.25 -1.68
C ALA A 79 9.29 -15.39 -0.83
N LEU A 80 8.74 -14.70 0.17
CA LEU A 80 9.55 -14.02 1.16
C LEU A 80 10.31 -15.03 2.02
N THR A 81 11.58 -14.79 2.26
CA THR A 81 12.34 -15.54 3.25
C THR A 81 11.85 -15.21 4.65
N GLU A 82 12.07 -16.09 5.63
CA GLU A 82 11.70 -15.84 7.03
C GLU A 82 12.36 -14.56 7.56
N GLU A 83 13.64 -14.36 7.22
CA GLU A 83 14.38 -13.15 7.59
C GLU A 83 13.74 -11.88 7.00
N ARG A 84 13.37 -11.90 5.71
CA ARG A 84 12.70 -10.79 5.05
C ARG A 84 11.35 -10.49 5.67
N ARG A 85 10.59 -11.53 6.04
CA ARG A 85 9.30 -11.36 6.73
C ARG A 85 9.48 -10.63 8.06
N LYS A 86 10.49 -11.03 8.85
CA LYS A 86 10.80 -10.37 10.12
C LYS A 86 11.17 -8.89 9.92
N ASP A 87 11.96 -8.59 8.90
CA ASP A 87 12.34 -7.22 8.57
C ASP A 87 11.13 -6.38 8.19
N TYR A 88 10.21 -6.93 7.39
CA TYR A 88 8.98 -6.24 7.01
C TYR A 88 8.04 -6.04 8.20
N VAL A 89 7.97 -6.98 9.12
CA VAL A 89 7.19 -6.81 10.37
C VAL A 89 7.75 -5.64 11.19
N LYS A 90 9.06 -5.56 11.34
CA LYS A 90 9.71 -4.42 12.03
C LYS A 90 9.39 -3.10 11.34
N LEU A 91 9.49 -3.06 10.01
CA LEU A 91 9.18 -1.87 9.23
C LEU A 91 7.71 -1.44 9.40
N ALA A 92 6.79 -2.40 9.38
CA ALA A 92 5.37 -2.13 9.59
C ALA A 92 5.11 -1.53 10.98
N ARG A 93 5.72 -2.09 12.02
CA ARG A 93 5.62 -1.57 13.40
C ARG A 93 6.17 -0.16 13.53
N THR A 94 7.32 0.10 12.92
CA THR A 94 7.93 1.45 12.91
C THR A 94 7.01 2.46 12.25
N ARG A 95 6.46 2.15 11.08
CA ARG A 95 5.53 3.03 10.37
C ARG A 95 4.23 3.26 11.14
N ALA A 96 3.72 2.23 11.80
CA ALA A 96 2.54 2.37 12.64
C ALA A 96 2.81 3.33 13.82
N GLU A 97 3.95 3.21 14.48
CA GLU A 97 4.33 4.12 15.58
C GLU A 97 4.53 5.55 15.10
N GLU A 98 5.18 5.76 13.98
CA GLU A 98 5.32 7.09 13.36
C GLU A 98 3.96 7.73 13.09
N SER A 99 3.01 6.94 12.58
CA SER A 99 1.65 7.41 12.34
C SER A 99 0.92 7.79 13.63
N ARG A 100 1.07 6.99 14.68
CA ARG A 100 0.49 7.31 16.00
C ARG A 100 1.08 8.59 16.57
N VAL A 101 2.39 8.77 16.45
CA VAL A 101 3.07 10.00 16.90
C VAL A 101 2.52 11.23 16.16
N GLN A 102 2.33 11.13 14.84
CA GLN A 102 1.76 12.21 14.05
C GLN A 102 0.34 12.55 14.50
N ILE A 103 -0.50 11.55 14.72
CA ILE A 103 -1.88 11.76 15.19
C ILE A 103 -1.90 12.42 16.56
N ARG A 104 -1.07 11.97 17.49
CA ARG A 104 -0.96 12.58 18.82
C ARG A 104 -0.46 14.01 18.74
N GLY A 105 0.47 14.30 17.83
CA GLY A 105 0.96 15.65 17.58
C GLY A 105 -0.13 16.60 17.08
N ILE A 106 -0.95 16.13 16.14
CA ILE A 106 -2.10 16.90 15.62
C ILE A 106 -3.11 17.13 16.73
N ARG A 107 -3.42 16.10 17.53
CA ARG A 107 -4.30 16.23 18.70
C ARG A 107 -3.79 17.29 19.67
N GLY A 108 -2.48 17.26 19.98
CA GLY A 108 -1.86 18.24 20.89
C GLY A 108 -2.01 19.66 20.39
N LYS A 109 -1.80 19.90 19.10
CA LYS A 109 -2.00 21.23 18.49
C LYS A 109 -3.45 21.68 18.56
N ALA A 110 -4.37 20.80 18.19
CA ALA A 110 -5.81 21.11 18.23
C ALA A 110 -6.27 21.43 19.67
N LYS A 111 -5.77 20.68 20.65
CA LYS A 111 -6.08 20.92 22.06
C LYS A 111 -5.59 22.30 22.53
N LYS A 112 -4.39 22.70 22.13
CA LYS A 112 -3.85 24.03 22.44
C LYS A 112 -4.69 25.15 21.81
N GLU A 113 -5.15 24.97 20.57
CA GLU A 113 -6.04 25.92 19.90
C GLU A 113 -7.36 26.05 20.65
N LEU A 114 -7.94 24.95 21.13
CA LEU A 114 -9.17 24.96 21.94
C LEU A 114 -8.96 25.70 23.29
N GLU A 115 -7.83 25.51 23.94
CA GLU A 115 -7.48 26.23 25.16
C GLU A 115 -7.37 27.73 24.91
N THR A 116 -6.78 28.15 23.79
CA THR A 116 -6.69 29.55 23.37
C THR A 116 -8.06 30.14 23.11
N ILE A 117 -8.93 29.45 22.40
CA ILE A 117 -10.31 29.85 22.12
C ILE A 117 -11.08 30.07 23.43
N LYS A 118 -10.92 29.17 24.39
CA LYS A 118 -11.53 29.28 25.72
C LYS A 118 -11.01 30.51 26.45
N LYS A 119 -9.69 30.70 26.48
CA LYS A 119 -9.03 31.81 27.15
C LYS A 119 -9.43 33.16 26.57
N ASP A 120 -9.55 33.24 25.25
CA ASP A 120 -9.92 34.48 24.54
C ASP A 120 -11.44 34.76 24.61
N GLY A 121 -12.22 33.85 25.19
CA GLY A 121 -13.66 34.02 25.31
C GLY A 121 -14.43 33.87 24.01
N GLU A 122 -13.82 33.29 22.97
CA GLU A 122 -14.47 33.10 21.67
C GLU A 122 -15.56 32.02 21.70
N ALA A 123 -15.47 31.07 22.62
CA ALA A 123 -16.47 30.05 22.86
C ALA A 123 -16.65 29.78 24.36
N GLY A 124 -17.80 29.28 24.74
CA GLY A 124 -18.11 28.88 26.10
C GLY A 124 -17.31 27.67 26.57
N GLU A 125 -17.13 27.56 27.87
CA GLU A 125 -16.39 26.42 28.49
C GLU A 125 -16.99 25.06 28.14
N ASP A 126 -18.31 24.96 28.12
CA ASP A 126 -19.02 23.70 27.79
C ASP A 126 -18.83 23.30 26.32
N ASP A 127 -18.78 24.28 25.42
CA ASP A 127 -18.53 24.04 24.00
C ASP A 127 -17.11 23.55 23.77
N VAL A 128 -16.12 24.12 24.48
CA VAL A 128 -14.72 23.69 24.40
C VAL A 128 -14.57 22.28 24.94
N LYS A 129 -15.19 21.95 26.06
CA LYS A 129 -15.18 20.58 26.63
C LYS A 129 -15.78 19.56 25.67
N ARG A 130 -16.86 19.93 25.01
CA ARG A 130 -17.48 19.06 23.99
C ARG A 130 -16.56 18.83 22.81
N ALA A 131 -15.90 19.87 22.32
CA ALA A 131 -14.93 19.77 21.23
C ALA A 131 -13.72 18.92 21.63
N GLU A 132 -13.20 19.07 22.85
CA GLU A 132 -12.11 18.22 23.38
C GLU A 132 -12.51 16.75 23.44
N HIS A 133 -13.75 16.48 23.86
CA HIS A 133 -14.27 15.10 23.93
C HIS A 133 -14.37 14.48 22.52
N GLU A 134 -14.87 15.24 21.55
CA GLU A 134 -14.93 14.80 20.15
C GLU A 134 -13.53 14.57 19.58
N LEU A 135 -12.59 15.44 19.89
CA LEU A 135 -11.18 15.30 19.48
C LEU A 135 -10.55 14.02 20.03
N ASP A 136 -10.78 13.72 21.31
CA ASP A 136 -10.28 12.50 21.95
C ASP A 136 -10.91 11.24 21.31
N GLY A 137 -12.20 11.25 21.04
CA GLY A 137 -12.90 10.16 20.37
C GLY A 137 -12.39 9.94 18.95
N LEU A 138 -12.15 11.01 18.20
CA LEU A 138 -11.62 10.95 16.85
C LEU A 138 -10.18 10.40 16.84
N THR A 139 -9.34 10.86 17.76
CA THR A 139 -7.97 10.38 17.95
C THR A 139 -7.95 8.88 18.24
N LYS A 140 -8.79 8.42 19.15
CA LYS A 140 -8.93 7.01 19.50
C LYS A 140 -9.30 6.16 18.29
N ARG A 141 -10.27 6.61 17.50
CA ARG A 141 -10.68 5.88 16.28
C ARG A 141 -9.55 5.74 15.26
N PHE A 142 -8.78 6.79 15.03
CA PHE A 142 -7.64 6.74 14.10
C PHE A 142 -6.54 5.82 14.61
N VAL A 143 -6.23 5.86 15.90
CA VAL A 143 -5.23 4.95 16.50
C VAL A 143 -5.69 3.49 16.39
N GLU A 144 -6.96 3.22 16.66
CA GLU A 144 -7.54 1.87 16.49
C GLU A 144 -7.46 1.39 15.04
N GLN A 145 -7.66 2.27 14.06
CA GLN A 145 -7.51 1.95 12.64
C GLN A 145 -6.07 1.60 12.30
N ILE A 146 -5.10 2.33 12.84
CA ILE A 146 -3.68 2.03 12.65
C ILE A 146 -3.34 0.66 13.26
N ASP A 147 -3.80 0.39 14.48
CA ASP A 147 -3.58 -0.87 15.17
C ASP A 147 -4.19 -2.06 14.39
N ALA A 148 -5.40 -1.89 13.87
CA ALA A 148 -6.05 -2.90 13.05
C ALA A 148 -5.31 -3.14 11.73
N ALA A 149 -4.85 -2.08 11.07
CA ALA A 149 -4.08 -2.18 9.84
C ALA A 149 -2.73 -2.87 10.08
N LEU A 150 -2.05 -2.56 11.19
CA LEU A 150 -0.81 -3.22 11.58
C LEU A 150 -1.01 -4.72 11.84
N SER A 151 -2.04 -5.07 12.61
CA SER A 151 -2.37 -6.47 12.91
C SER A 151 -2.68 -7.26 11.63
N ALA A 152 -3.46 -6.68 10.71
CA ALA A 152 -3.76 -7.29 9.42
C ALA A 152 -2.50 -7.50 8.58
N LYS A 153 -1.59 -6.50 8.56
CA LYS A 153 -0.34 -6.58 7.82
C LYS A 153 0.61 -7.63 8.42
N GLU A 154 0.71 -7.71 9.73
CA GLU A 154 1.52 -8.73 10.41
C GLU A 154 1.01 -10.14 10.09
N SER A 155 -0.30 -10.35 10.12
CA SER A 155 -0.90 -11.64 9.75
C SER A 155 -0.60 -11.99 8.30
N GLU A 156 -0.73 -11.04 7.39
CA GLU A 156 -0.45 -11.22 5.97
C GLU A 156 1.04 -11.55 5.72
N LEU A 157 1.95 -10.91 6.44
CA LEU A 157 3.39 -11.16 6.33
C LEU A 157 3.81 -12.52 6.88
N LEU A 158 3.06 -13.07 7.86
CA LEU A 158 3.32 -14.37 8.45
C LEU A 158 2.67 -15.53 7.69
N GLU A 159 1.79 -15.26 6.76
CA GLU A 159 1.22 -16.28 5.89
C GLU A 159 2.30 -16.87 4.95
N VAL A 160 2.34 -18.18 4.89
CA VAL A 160 3.31 -18.93 4.08
C VAL A 160 2.74 -19.25 2.71
#